data_51c554dfab49b6ddce13dc8c5424416d
#
_entry.id   51c554dfab49b6ddce13dc8c5424416d
#
_cell.length_a   1.000
_cell.length_b   1.000
_cell.length_c   1.000
_cell.angle_alpha   90.00
_cell.angle_beta   90.00
_cell.angle_gamma   90.00
#
_symmetry.space_group_name_H-M   'P 1'
#
loop_
_entity.id
_entity.type
_entity.pdbx_description
1 polymer ?
#
loop_
_entity_poly.entity_id
_entity_poly.type
_entity_poly.pdbx_seq_one_letter_code
_entity_poly.pdbx_strand_id
1 'polypeptide(L)'
;MSAAMALAIGIGIQNFPEGAAISLPLRQEGFSRFKAFLYGSLSGIVEPIFGILTVLAASQIAGLMPWLLSFAAGAMIFVVVEELIPEAHLGEHTHVGTIGFMVGFLIMMILDVALG
;
A
#
# COMPACT_ATOMS: atom_id res chain seq x y z
N MET A 1 -20.31 12.06 7.97
CA MET A 1 -18.82 11.95 7.91
C MET A 1 -18.36 12.61 6.65
N SER A 2 -17.33 13.45 6.70
CA SER A 2 -16.82 14.08 5.48
C SER A 2 -16.14 13.06 4.57
N ALA A 3 -16.15 13.30 3.24
CA ALA A 3 -15.47 12.43 2.29
C ALA A 3 -13.97 12.27 2.63
N ALA A 4 -13.32 13.34 3.08
CA ALA A 4 -11.93 13.30 3.51
C ALA A 4 -11.69 12.36 4.72
N MET A 5 -12.64 12.33 5.66
CA MET A 5 -12.55 11.45 6.84
C MET A 5 -12.76 9.99 6.44
N ALA A 6 -13.73 9.71 5.56
CA ALA A 6 -13.95 8.36 5.04
C ALA A 6 -12.72 7.82 4.30
N LEU A 7 -12.12 8.67 3.45
CA LEU A 7 -10.89 8.34 2.74
C LEU A 7 -9.72 8.08 3.71
N ALA A 8 -9.55 8.94 4.71
CA ALA A 8 -8.49 8.77 5.72
C ALA A 8 -8.62 7.45 6.50
N ILE A 9 -9.85 7.09 6.87
CA ILE A 9 -10.13 5.80 7.53
C ILE A 9 -9.81 4.64 6.60
N GLY A 10 -10.25 4.71 5.33
CA GLY A 10 -9.99 3.68 4.33
C GLY A 10 -8.48 3.44 4.12
N ILE A 11 -7.71 4.52 3.96
CA ILE A 11 -6.25 4.46 3.83
C ILE A 11 -5.62 3.90 5.11
N GLY A 12 -6.10 4.32 6.29
CA GLY A 12 -5.60 3.80 7.57
C GLY A 12 -5.79 2.28 7.71
N ILE A 13 -6.93 1.78 7.27
CA ILE A 13 -7.20 0.32 7.26
C ILE A 13 -6.29 -0.39 6.25
N GLN A 14 -6.06 0.20 5.08
CA GLN A 14 -5.20 -0.34 4.05
C GLN A 14 -3.73 -0.45 4.51
N ASN A 15 -3.24 0.48 5.31
CA ASN A 15 -1.87 0.47 5.82
C ASN A 15 -1.54 -0.73 6.72
N PHE A 16 -2.56 -1.35 7.33
CA PHE A 16 -2.34 -2.55 8.14
C PHE A 16 -1.83 -3.75 7.30
N PRO A 17 -2.47 -4.14 6.20
CA PRO A 17 -1.92 -5.17 5.31
C PRO A 17 -0.54 -4.81 4.72
N GLU A 18 -0.30 -3.55 4.40
CA GLU A 18 1.00 -3.10 3.89
C GLU A 18 2.11 -3.27 4.92
N GLY A 19 1.86 -2.90 6.18
CA GLY A 19 2.79 -3.16 7.28
C GLY A 19 3.07 -4.65 7.50
N ALA A 20 2.04 -5.48 7.39
CA ALA A 20 2.17 -6.93 7.48
C ALA A 20 2.98 -7.51 6.30
N ALA A 21 2.80 -6.98 5.09
CA ALA A 21 3.55 -7.38 3.91
C ALA A 21 5.07 -7.14 4.04
N ILE A 22 5.47 -6.21 4.89
CA ILE A 22 6.88 -5.96 5.22
C ILE A 22 7.33 -6.81 6.42
N SER A 23 6.53 -6.83 7.48
CA SER A 23 6.89 -7.49 8.74
C SER A 23 6.99 -9.01 8.62
N LEU A 24 6.11 -9.65 7.84
CA LEU A 24 6.06 -11.10 7.72
C LEU A 24 7.30 -11.67 7.00
N PRO A 25 7.73 -11.17 5.84
CA PRO A 25 8.96 -11.62 5.20
C PRO A 25 10.20 -11.39 6.08
N LEU A 26 10.30 -10.23 6.74
CA LEU A 26 11.42 -9.99 7.65
C LEU A 26 11.48 -11.01 8.79
N ARG A 27 10.33 -11.44 9.29
CA ARG A 27 10.28 -12.51 10.30
C ARG A 27 10.77 -13.83 9.73
N GLN A 28 10.43 -14.16 8.50
CA GLN A 28 10.89 -15.36 7.80
C GLN A 28 12.41 -15.36 7.57
N GLU A 29 12.98 -14.19 7.29
CA GLU A 29 14.43 -13.99 7.12
C GLU A 29 15.23 -14.08 8.44
N GLY A 30 14.58 -14.35 9.57
CA GLY A 30 15.24 -14.56 10.85
C GLY A 30 15.28 -13.33 11.78
N PHE A 31 14.66 -12.21 11.39
CA PHE A 31 14.53 -11.06 12.30
C PHE A 31 13.66 -11.43 13.51
N SER A 32 13.97 -10.83 14.66
CA SER A 32 13.12 -10.99 15.85
C SER A 32 11.73 -10.40 15.60
N ARG A 33 10.74 -10.89 16.35
CA ARG A 33 9.35 -10.38 16.25
C ARG A 33 9.29 -8.86 16.44
N PHE A 34 10.05 -8.36 17.41
CA PHE A 34 10.11 -6.93 17.70
C PHE A 34 10.71 -6.11 16.56
N LYS A 35 11.84 -6.57 16.00
CA LYS A 35 12.48 -5.89 14.85
C LYS A 35 11.61 -5.92 13.61
N ALA A 36 11.01 -7.05 13.28
CA ALA A 36 10.10 -7.17 12.14
C ALA A 36 8.90 -6.22 12.28
N PHE A 37 8.29 -6.16 13.46
CA PHE A 37 7.21 -5.24 13.77
C PHE A 37 7.66 -3.77 13.69
N LEU A 38 8.83 -3.45 14.23
CA LEU A 38 9.39 -2.10 14.21
C LEU A 38 9.60 -1.60 12.77
N TYR A 39 10.20 -2.42 11.91
CA TYR A 39 10.44 -2.03 10.51
C TYR A 39 9.13 -1.87 9.73
N GLY A 40 8.15 -2.76 9.92
CA GLY A 40 6.83 -2.62 9.32
C GLY A 40 6.11 -1.36 9.78
N SER A 41 6.21 -1.02 11.07
CA SER A 41 5.61 0.19 11.63
C SER A 41 6.30 1.46 11.15
N LEU A 42 7.63 1.47 11.06
CA LEU A 42 8.39 2.60 10.52
C LEU A 42 8.05 2.87 9.05
N SER A 43 7.87 1.83 8.26
CA SER A 43 7.40 1.96 6.88
C SER A 43 6.05 2.69 6.80
N GLY A 44 5.10 2.31 7.67
CA GLY A 44 3.80 2.99 7.73
C GLY A 44 3.86 4.44 8.21
N ILE A 45 4.82 4.79 9.08
CA ILE A 45 4.99 6.16 9.60
C ILE A 45 5.59 7.10 8.54
N VAL A 46 6.40 6.59 7.63
CA VAL A 46 7.01 7.38 6.55
C VAL A 46 5.96 8.00 5.65
N GLU A 47 4.87 7.30 5.35
CA GLU A 47 3.81 7.78 4.47
C GLU A 47 3.15 9.09 4.94
N PRO A 48 2.63 9.21 6.18
CA PRO A 48 2.04 10.45 6.64
C PRO A 48 3.05 11.60 6.70
N ILE A 49 4.32 11.34 6.97
CA ILE A 49 5.37 12.37 6.96
C ILE A 49 5.51 12.95 5.55
N PHE A 50 5.68 12.10 4.54
CA PHE A 50 5.76 12.54 3.14
C PHE A 50 4.45 13.16 2.65
N GLY A 51 3.30 12.65 3.11
CA GLY A 51 1.98 13.24 2.84
C GLY A 51 1.90 14.69 3.33
N ILE A 52 2.31 14.96 4.57
CA ILE A 52 2.34 16.33 5.13
C ILE A 52 3.28 17.21 4.33
N LEU A 53 4.49 16.75 4.03
CA LEU A 53 5.46 17.50 3.23
C LEU A 53 4.90 17.85 1.84
N THR A 54 4.22 16.90 1.20
CA THR A 54 3.57 17.11 -0.10
C THR A 54 2.48 18.18 -0.01
N VAL A 55 1.63 18.14 1.03
CA VAL A 55 0.58 19.16 1.23
C VAL A 55 1.18 20.54 1.44
N LEU A 56 2.24 20.66 2.24
CA LEU A 56 2.91 21.94 2.48
C LEU A 56 3.57 22.50 1.21
N ALA A 57 4.05 21.64 0.33
CA ALA A 57 4.67 22.02 -0.93
C ALA A 57 3.67 22.11 -2.10
N ALA A 58 2.41 21.74 -1.92
CA ALA A 58 1.44 21.57 -3.00
C ALA A 58 1.25 22.81 -3.89
N SER A 59 1.29 24.01 -3.30
CA SER A 59 1.16 25.28 -4.04
C SER A 59 2.33 25.51 -4.99
N GLN A 60 3.52 25.02 -4.66
CA GLN A 60 4.75 25.21 -5.45
C GLN A 60 4.93 24.11 -6.51
N ILE A 61 4.43 22.91 -6.23
CA ILE A 61 4.61 21.73 -7.10
C ILE A 61 3.35 21.38 -7.91
N ALA A 62 2.32 22.19 -7.88
CA ALA A 62 1.04 21.92 -8.55
C ALA A 62 1.21 21.54 -10.05
N GLY A 63 2.12 22.21 -10.76
CA GLY A 63 2.42 21.90 -12.16
C GLY A 63 3.13 20.54 -12.36
N LEU A 64 3.78 20.03 -11.33
CA LEU A 64 4.47 18.73 -11.36
C LEU A 64 3.58 17.57 -10.88
N MET A 65 2.44 17.87 -10.25
CA MET A 65 1.57 16.84 -9.67
C MET A 65 1.17 15.73 -10.65
N PRO A 66 0.76 16.02 -11.90
CA PRO A 66 0.43 14.95 -12.85
C PRO A 66 1.59 14.00 -13.11
N TRP A 67 2.80 14.52 -13.19
CA TRP A 67 4.02 13.72 -13.40
C TRP A 67 4.35 12.88 -12.17
N LEU A 68 4.26 13.45 -10.98
CA LEU A 68 4.51 12.74 -9.72
C LEU A 68 3.49 11.61 -9.51
N LEU A 69 2.20 11.88 -9.78
CA LEU A 69 1.14 10.88 -9.68
C LEU A 69 1.32 9.75 -10.70
N SER A 70 1.69 10.09 -11.93
CA SER A 70 1.98 9.09 -12.97
C SER A 70 3.18 8.22 -12.60
N PHE A 71 4.22 8.81 -12.04
CA PHE A 71 5.39 8.07 -11.55
C PHE A 71 5.02 7.12 -10.41
N ALA A 72 4.24 7.61 -9.43
CA ALA A 72 3.78 6.80 -8.31
C ALA A 72 2.91 5.63 -8.79
N ALA A 73 1.98 5.87 -9.71
CA ALA A 73 1.14 4.83 -10.29
C ALA A 73 1.98 3.76 -11.01
N GLY A 74 2.97 4.17 -11.79
CA GLY A 74 3.90 3.25 -12.46
C GLY A 74 4.72 2.42 -11.48
N ALA A 75 5.22 3.04 -10.41
CA ALA A 75 5.96 2.35 -9.36
C ALA A 75 5.09 1.32 -8.63
N MET A 76 3.83 1.65 -8.32
CA MET A 76 2.88 0.70 -7.71
C MET A 76 2.63 -0.52 -8.62
N ILE A 77 2.39 -0.29 -9.91
CA ILE A 77 2.19 -1.39 -10.88
C ILE A 77 3.45 -2.25 -10.97
N PHE A 78 4.62 -1.64 -10.99
CA PHE A 78 5.89 -2.36 -11.02
C PHE A 78 6.01 -3.31 -9.81
N VAL A 79 5.79 -2.83 -8.61
CA VAL A 79 5.85 -3.65 -7.39
C VAL A 79 4.83 -4.79 -7.43
N VAL A 80 3.61 -4.52 -7.87
CA VAL A 80 2.57 -5.56 -7.99
C VAL A 80 3.00 -6.67 -8.94
N VAL A 81 3.52 -6.31 -10.11
CA VAL A 81 3.90 -7.28 -11.15
C VAL A 81 5.17 -8.05 -10.77
N GLU A 82 6.17 -7.36 -10.23
CA GLU A 82 7.48 -7.96 -9.97
C GLU A 82 7.57 -8.68 -8.63
N GLU A 83 6.81 -8.26 -7.64
CA GLU A 83 6.92 -8.80 -6.29
C GLU A 83 5.65 -9.50 -5.81
N LEU A 84 4.51 -8.81 -5.80
CA LEU A 84 3.30 -9.34 -5.17
C LEU A 84 2.68 -10.51 -5.95
N ILE A 85 2.61 -10.43 -7.26
CA ILE A 85 2.05 -11.51 -8.09
C ILE A 85 2.93 -12.76 -8.01
N PRO A 86 4.26 -12.70 -8.18
CA PRO A 86 5.12 -13.87 -7.99
C PRO A 86 5.00 -14.48 -6.59
N GLU A 87 4.99 -13.67 -5.53
CA GLU A 87 4.83 -14.17 -4.15
C GLU A 87 3.50 -14.89 -3.93
N ALA A 88 2.42 -14.40 -4.55
CA ALA A 88 1.11 -15.05 -4.47
C ALA A 88 1.10 -16.45 -5.10
N HIS A 89 2.08 -16.78 -5.93
CA HIS A 89 2.19 -18.05 -6.64
C HIS A 89 3.27 -19.00 -6.09
N LEU A 90 3.90 -18.68 -4.96
CA LEU A 90 4.95 -19.53 -4.36
C LEU A 90 4.43 -20.80 -3.69
N GLY A 91 3.12 -20.94 -3.49
CA GLY A 91 2.51 -22.11 -2.86
C GLY A 91 2.07 -23.18 -3.87
N GLU A 92 1.71 -24.37 -3.36
CA GLU A 92 1.18 -25.48 -4.16
C GLU A 92 -0.19 -25.15 -4.80
N HIS A 93 -0.90 -24.18 -4.26
CA HIS A 93 -2.23 -23.75 -4.69
C HIS A 93 -2.17 -22.41 -5.41
N THR A 94 -1.67 -22.40 -6.64
CA THR A 94 -1.50 -21.19 -7.46
C THR A 94 -2.80 -20.42 -7.71
N HIS A 95 -3.94 -21.12 -7.80
CA HIS A 95 -5.24 -20.49 -8.03
C HIS A 95 -5.76 -19.69 -6.84
N VAL A 96 -5.39 -20.06 -5.61
CA VAL A 96 -5.78 -19.32 -4.40
C VAL A 96 -5.19 -17.91 -4.40
N GLY A 97 -3.93 -17.76 -4.79
CA GLY A 97 -3.29 -16.45 -4.94
C GLY A 97 -3.97 -15.57 -5.99
N THR A 98 -4.28 -16.16 -7.15
CA THR A 98 -4.98 -15.44 -8.22
C THR A 98 -6.39 -14.99 -7.81
N ILE A 99 -7.16 -15.87 -7.19
CA ILE A 99 -8.50 -15.55 -6.69
C ILE A 99 -8.42 -14.48 -5.59
N GLY A 100 -7.47 -14.60 -4.67
CA GLY A 100 -7.23 -13.60 -3.62
C GLY A 100 -6.92 -12.22 -4.21
N PHE A 101 -6.08 -12.16 -5.23
CA PHE A 101 -5.78 -10.94 -5.95
C PHE A 101 -7.03 -10.31 -6.60
N MET A 102 -7.83 -11.11 -7.28
CA MET A 102 -9.07 -10.64 -7.94
C MET A 102 -10.09 -10.14 -6.92
N VAL A 103 -10.28 -10.85 -5.82
CA VAL A 103 -11.18 -10.44 -4.72
C VAL A 103 -10.69 -9.14 -4.09
N GLY A 104 -9.40 -9.03 -3.80
CA GLY A 104 -8.80 -7.80 -3.26
C GLY A 104 -8.99 -6.61 -4.19
N PHE A 105 -8.75 -6.80 -5.49
CA PHE A 105 -8.97 -5.77 -6.49
C PHE A 105 -10.43 -5.32 -6.54
N LEU A 106 -11.37 -6.27 -6.51
CA LEU A 106 -12.81 -5.96 -6.50
C LEU A 106 -13.22 -5.17 -5.25
N ILE A 107 -12.73 -5.57 -4.08
CA ILE A 107 -13.00 -4.86 -2.82
C ILE A 107 -12.45 -3.43 -2.89
N MET A 108 -11.22 -3.25 -3.33
CA MET A 108 -10.62 -1.92 -3.45
C MET A 108 -11.37 -1.04 -4.45
N MET A 109 -11.77 -1.61 -5.59
CA MET A 109 -12.57 -0.89 -6.59
C MET A 109 -13.92 -0.43 -6.01
N ILE A 110 -14.61 -1.30 -5.25
CA ILE A 110 -15.87 -0.94 -4.60
C ILE A 110 -15.66 0.17 -3.57
N LEU A 111 -14.61 0.09 -2.76
CA LEU A 111 -14.29 1.11 -1.77
C LEU A 111 -13.93 2.45 -2.41
N ASP A 112 -13.17 2.43 -3.50
CA ASP A 112 -12.79 3.63 -4.24
C ASP A 112 -14.04 4.36 -4.79
N VAL A 113 -14.94 3.62 -5.42
CA VAL A 113 -16.18 4.18 -5.97
C VAL A 113 -17.16 4.62 -4.86
N ALA A 114 -17.25 3.88 -3.76
CA ALA A 114 -18.20 4.18 -2.68
C ALA A 114 -17.73 5.33 -1.77
N LEU A 115 -16.43 5.48 -1.58
CA LEU A 115 -15.83 6.46 -0.67
C LEU A 115 -15.20 7.67 -1.40
N GLY A 116 -14.88 7.50 -2.67
CA GLY A 116 -14.34 8.58 -3.52
C GLY A 116 -15.44 9.44 -4.06
#